data_e0f9650046506b0a9b1dc5ec4aa65541
#
_entry.id   e0f9650046506b0a9b1dc5ec4aa65541
#
_cell.length_a   1.000
_cell.length_b   1.000
_cell.length_c   1.000
_cell.angle_alpha   90.00
_cell.angle_beta   90.00
_cell.angle_gamma   90.00
#
_symmetry.space_group_name_H-M   'P 1'
#
loop_
_entity.id
_entity.type
_entity.pdbx_description
1 polymer ?
#
loop_
_entity_poly.entity_id
_entity_poly.type
_entity_poly.pdbx_seq_one_letter_code
_entity_poly.pdbx_strand_id
1 'polypeptide(L)'
;MLNGPSLERELVLTELGQQIQNDYDLLVDDPSLYCVPASTSRVWANPNVRIVFEQLPDQVLISYEFYDLRRVIPLGDESALQDRPSTTNIKGTYFQEMGSSFARYEGDRLIIESRNHAPGYIRTSRGVPQGENTVTLEELWIEDGELRIVHTYIDDTLYEVPFVLDYSFARIEEGELPLYECTDADYDWFYELNNIEEEVSQ
;
A
#
# COMPACT_ATOMS: atom_id res chain seq x y z
N MET A 1 12.91 -9.39 -3.53
CA MET A 1 13.32 -7.97 -3.61
C MET A 1 12.73 -7.34 -4.86
N LEU A 2 12.36 -6.06 -4.80
CA LEU A 2 11.91 -5.31 -5.98
C LEU A 2 13.06 -5.21 -6.99
N ASN A 3 12.85 -5.61 -8.25
CA ASN A 3 13.89 -5.66 -9.28
C ASN A 3 14.15 -4.35 -10.00
N GLY A 4 13.42 -3.31 -9.67
CA GLY A 4 13.55 -2.02 -10.31
C GLY A 4 12.53 -1.03 -9.78
N PRO A 5 12.53 0.19 -10.29
CA PRO A 5 11.48 1.15 -9.97
C PRO A 5 10.13 0.60 -10.43
N SER A 6 9.10 0.80 -9.64
CA SER A 6 7.72 0.56 -10.09
C SER A 6 7.46 1.39 -11.34
N LEU A 7 6.89 0.77 -12.37
CA LEU A 7 6.41 1.50 -13.53
C LEU A 7 5.03 2.07 -13.21
N GLU A 8 4.89 3.35 -13.42
CA GLU A 8 3.67 4.09 -13.19
C GLU A 8 3.11 4.50 -14.55
N ARG A 9 1.89 4.10 -14.83
CA ARG A 9 1.20 4.57 -16.03
C ARG A 9 0.73 6.01 -15.81
N GLU A 10 0.18 6.61 -16.84
CA GLU A 10 -0.26 8.01 -16.79
C GLU A 10 -1.27 8.22 -15.65
N LEU A 11 -0.99 9.17 -14.77
CA LEU A 11 -1.89 9.61 -13.72
C LEU A 11 -2.76 10.74 -14.23
N VAL A 12 -4.06 10.48 -14.39
CA VAL A 12 -5.04 11.49 -14.83
C VAL A 12 -6.07 11.66 -13.71
N LEU A 13 -5.93 12.76 -12.98
CA LEU A 13 -6.81 13.10 -11.86
C LEU A 13 -8.01 13.90 -12.32
N THR A 14 -9.16 13.71 -11.65
CA THR A 14 -10.29 14.63 -11.72
C THR A 14 -9.93 15.97 -11.10
N GLU A 15 -10.81 16.97 -11.23
CA GLU A 15 -10.63 18.27 -10.57
C GLU A 15 -10.50 18.11 -9.04
N LEU A 16 -11.32 17.25 -8.43
CA LEU A 16 -11.24 16.93 -6.99
C LEU A 16 -9.91 16.25 -6.63
N GLY A 17 -9.52 15.24 -7.41
CA GLY A 17 -8.25 14.55 -7.19
C GLY A 17 -7.05 15.48 -7.28
N GLN A 18 -7.07 16.40 -8.25
CA GLN A 18 -6.02 17.41 -8.41
C GLN A 18 -5.99 18.41 -7.25
N GLN A 19 -7.17 18.82 -6.75
CA GLN A 19 -7.24 19.70 -5.57
C GLN A 19 -6.62 19.03 -4.35
N ILE A 20 -7.02 17.78 -4.04
CA ILE A 20 -6.46 17.02 -2.91
C ILE A 20 -4.94 16.86 -3.06
N GLN A 21 -4.46 16.56 -4.27
CA GLN A 21 -3.02 16.46 -4.52
C GLN A 21 -2.27 17.78 -4.30
N ASN A 22 -2.85 18.90 -4.69
CA ASN A 22 -2.24 20.23 -4.53
C ASN A 22 -2.19 20.69 -3.07
N ASP A 23 -3.15 20.26 -2.27
CA ASP A 23 -3.24 20.59 -0.84
C ASP A 23 -2.33 19.72 0.04
N TYR A 24 -1.70 18.67 -0.53
CA TYR A 24 -0.83 17.74 0.18
C TYR A 24 0.47 18.37 0.65
N ASP A 25 0.77 18.23 1.94
CA ASP A 25 2.06 18.58 2.54
C ASP A 25 2.78 17.32 3.04
N LEU A 26 3.90 16.99 2.42
CA LEU A 26 4.71 15.81 2.75
C LEU A 26 5.14 15.77 4.23
N LEU A 27 5.37 16.90 4.85
CA LEU A 27 5.84 17.00 6.24
C LEU A 27 4.70 16.90 7.26
N VAL A 28 3.45 16.97 6.81
CA VAL A 28 2.25 16.93 7.66
C VAL A 28 1.39 15.71 7.36
N ASP A 29 1.17 15.44 6.08
CA ASP A 29 0.15 14.48 5.63
C ASP A 29 0.69 13.08 5.34
N ASP A 30 2.02 12.87 5.35
CA ASP A 30 2.59 11.53 5.14
C ASP A 30 2.35 10.64 6.37
N PRO A 31 1.48 9.62 6.29
CA PRO A 31 1.20 8.76 7.44
C PRO A 31 2.43 7.94 7.88
N SER A 32 3.45 7.82 7.05
CA SER A 32 4.69 7.15 7.41
C SER A 32 5.47 7.85 8.53
N LEU A 33 5.19 9.14 8.77
CA LEU A 33 5.71 9.90 9.90
C LEU A 33 5.30 9.27 11.25
N TYR A 34 4.15 8.61 11.29
CA TYR A 34 3.54 7.99 12.47
C TYR A 34 3.50 6.46 12.38
N CYS A 35 4.39 5.85 11.61
CA CYS A 35 4.45 4.41 11.40
C CYS A 35 3.15 3.79 10.84
N VAL A 36 2.38 4.56 10.08
CA VAL A 36 1.20 4.11 9.38
C VAL A 36 1.53 3.86 7.90
N PRO A 37 1.26 2.66 7.35
CA PRO A 37 1.46 2.40 5.93
C PRO A 37 0.42 3.17 5.12
N ALA A 38 0.86 4.06 4.23
CA ALA A 38 -0.04 4.92 3.48
C ALA A 38 -1.01 4.13 2.57
N SER A 39 -0.57 3.03 2.01
CA SER A 39 -1.36 2.17 1.12
C SER A 39 -0.64 0.86 0.83
N THR A 40 -1.35 -0.10 0.24
CA THR A 40 -0.76 -1.34 -0.26
C THR A 40 0.29 -1.06 -1.36
N SER A 41 0.03 -0.09 -2.24
CA SER A 41 0.98 0.34 -3.26
C SER A 41 2.29 0.88 -2.67
N ARG A 42 2.22 1.62 -1.56
CA ARG A 42 3.40 2.12 -0.86
C ARG A 42 4.24 0.99 -0.28
N VAL A 43 3.57 -0.06 0.18
CA VAL A 43 4.24 -1.27 0.70
C VAL A 43 4.94 -2.03 -0.43
N TRP A 44 4.28 -2.25 -1.57
CA TRP A 44 4.89 -2.87 -2.74
C TRP A 44 6.07 -2.07 -3.30
N ALA A 45 6.00 -0.74 -3.26
CA ALA A 45 7.02 0.14 -3.82
C ALA A 45 8.28 0.27 -2.96
N ASN A 46 8.30 -0.28 -1.75
CA ASN A 46 9.45 -0.13 -0.86
C ASN A 46 10.60 -1.04 -1.29
N PRO A 47 11.77 -0.49 -1.69
CA PRO A 47 12.87 -1.29 -2.17
C PRO A 47 13.58 -2.03 -1.01
N ASN A 48 14.21 -3.16 -1.35
CA ASN A 48 15.06 -3.94 -0.43
C ASN A 48 14.37 -4.54 0.80
N VAL A 49 13.03 -4.57 0.84
CA VAL A 49 12.27 -5.27 1.88
C VAL A 49 11.87 -6.66 1.41
N ARG A 50 11.70 -7.56 2.37
CA ARG A 50 11.28 -8.93 2.11
C ARG A 50 9.77 -9.04 2.21
N ILE A 51 9.23 -9.94 1.38
CA ILE A 51 7.81 -10.28 1.37
C ILE A 51 7.70 -11.79 1.31
N VAL A 52 6.84 -12.36 2.15
CA VAL A 52 6.60 -13.80 2.23
C VAL A 52 5.13 -14.07 1.93
N PHE A 53 4.88 -15.05 1.08
CA PHE A 53 3.55 -15.52 0.74
C PHE A 53 3.33 -16.93 1.31
N GLU A 54 2.21 -17.13 1.96
CA GLU A 54 1.71 -18.44 2.37
C GLU A 54 0.33 -18.68 1.77
N GLN A 55 0.19 -19.76 1.02
CA GLN A 55 -1.09 -20.17 0.45
C GLN A 55 -1.70 -21.23 1.35
N LEU A 56 -2.85 -20.92 1.93
CA LEU A 56 -3.65 -21.83 2.74
C LEU A 56 -4.91 -22.24 1.96
N PRO A 57 -5.65 -23.29 2.37
CA PRO A 57 -6.79 -23.78 1.61
C PRO A 57 -7.91 -22.75 1.40
N ASP A 58 -8.09 -21.82 2.32
CA ASP A 58 -9.18 -20.84 2.37
C ASP A 58 -8.72 -19.37 2.42
N GLN A 59 -7.41 -19.14 2.43
CA GLN A 59 -6.87 -17.80 2.48
C GLN A 59 -5.44 -17.71 1.96
N VAL A 60 -5.02 -16.49 1.63
CA VAL A 60 -3.62 -16.14 1.37
C VAL A 60 -3.13 -15.24 2.49
N LEU A 61 -1.97 -15.57 3.03
CA LEU A 61 -1.28 -14.75 4.02
C LEU A 61 -0.07 -14.10 3.34
N ILE A 62 0.02 -12.77 3.43
CA ILE A 62 1.17 -12.01 2.93
C ILE A 62 1.81 -11.29 4.11
N SER A 63 3.07 -11.61 4.35
CA SER A 63 3.87 -10.99 5.40
C SER A 63 4.90 -10.06 4.78
N TYR A 64 4.95 -8.83 5.25
CA TYR A 64 5.88 -7.80 4.79
C TYR A 64 6.85 -7.44 5.91
N GLU A 65 8.14 -7.32 5.58
CA GLU A 65 9.13 -6.72 6.49
C GLU A 65 8.75 -5.27 6.82
N PHE A 66 8.32 -4.50 5.81
CA PHE A 66 7.93 -3.12 5.97
C PHE A 66 6.77 -2.97 6.97
N TYR A 67 6.98 -2.19 8.03
CA TYR A 67 6.08 -2.00 9.17
C TYR A 67 5.66 -3.30 9.89
N ASP A 68 6.37 -4.41 9.71
CA ASP A 68 6.04 -5.71 10.31
C ASP A 68 4.61 -6.17 9.97
N LEU A 69 4.15 -5.92 8.73
CA LEU A 69 2.76 -6.14 8.36
C LEU A 69 2.42 -7.62 8.13
N ARG A 70 1.18 -7.94 8.43
CA ARG A 70 0.53 -9.22 8.15
C ARG A 70 -0.82 -8.95 7.49
N ARG A 71 -1.02 -9.44 6.28
CA ARG A 71 -2.26 -9.31 5.53
C ARG A 71 -2.89 -10.67 5.35
N VAL A 72 -4.08 -10.84 5.91
CA VAL A 72 -4.87 -12.09 5.82
C VAL A 72 -6.01 -11.87 4.83
N ILE A 73 -6.01 -12.62 3.74
CA ILE A 73 -6.89 -12.40 2.61
C ILE A 73 -7.70 -13.68 2.38
N PRO A 74 -9.00 -13.72 2.73
CA PRO A 74 -9.83 -14.89 2.48
C PRO A 74 -9.97 -15.14 0.97
N LEU A 75 -10.00 -16.42 0.57
CA LEU A 75 -10.32 -16.83 -0.78
C LEU A 75 -11.84 -16.90 -0.97
N GLY A 76 -12.34 -16.30 -2.03
CA GLY A 76 -13.76 -16.26 -2.35
C GLY A 76 -14.13 -15.10 -3.26
N ASP A 77 -15.37 -14.66 -3.13
CA ASP A 77 -15.94 -13.49 -3.80
C ASP A 77 -16.16 -12.34 -2.79
N GLU A 78 -16.87 -11.32 -3.20
CA GLU A 78 -17.17 -10.13 -2.38
C GLU A 78 -17.82 -10.49 -1.02
N SER A 79 -18.52 -11.61 -0.91
CA SER A 79 -19.12 -12.05 0.36
C SER A 79 -18.08 -12.46 1.41
N ALA A 80 -16.83 -12.68 1.01
CA ALA A 80 -15.71 -12.96 1.90
C ALA A 80 -15.09 -11.69 2.52
N LEU A 81 -15.48 -10.50 2.05
CA LEU A 81 -15.04 -9.22 2.60
C LEU A 81 -15.42 -9.12 4.08
N GLN A 82 -14.46 -8.71 4.89
CA GLN A 82 -14.67 -8.48 6.32
C GLN A 82 -14.91 -7.00 6.61
N ASP A 83 -15.64 -6.70 7.67
CA ASP A 83 -15.89 -5.30 8.12
C ASP A 83 -14.64 -4.60 8.65
N ARG A 84 -13.56 -5.34 8.87
CA ARG A 84 -12.29 -4.84 9.37
C ARG A 84 -11.21 -4.90 8.29
N PRO A 85 -10.16 -4.08 8.39
CA PRO A 85 -9.01 -4.18 7.50
C PRO A 85 -8.38 -5.58 7.48
N SER A 86 -7.91 -6.00 6.32
CA SER A 86 -7.21 -7.30 6.17
C SER A 86 -5.77 -7.26 6.69
N THR A 87 -5.23 -6.07 6.98
CA THR A 87 -3.82 -5.85 7.33
C THR A 87 -3.67 -5.38 8.77
N THR A 88 -2.78 -6.05 9.50
CA THR A 88 -2.31 -5.66 10.83
C THR A 88 -0.79 -5.62 10.85
N ASN A 89 -0.20 -4.98 11.86
CA ASN A 89 1.19 -5.26 12.24
C ASN A 89 1.26 -6.43 13.25
N ILE A 90 2.47 -6.83 13.60
CA ILE A 90 2.70 -7.91 14.60
C ILE A 90 2.22 -7.52 16.01
N LYS A 91 1.97 -6.24 16.29
CA LYS A 91 1.39 -5.76 17.56
C LYS A 91 -0.15 -5.80 17.56
N GLY A 92 -0.77 -6.17 16.43
CA GLY A 92 -2.22 -6.28 16.28
C GLY A 92 -2.94 -4.98 15.91
N THR A 93 -2.21 -3.93 15.53
CA THR A 93 -2.80 -2.69 15.01
C THR A 93 -3.32 -2.92 13.60
N TYR A 94 -4.59 -2.59 13.35
CA TYR A 94 -5.22 -2.63 12.03
C TYR A 94 -5.00 -1.33 11.27
N PHE A 95 -4.82 -1.43 9.95
CA PHE A 95 -4.58 -0.29 9.06
C PHE A 95 -5.68 -0.17 8.02
N GLN A 96 -6.60 0.79 8.23
CA GLN A 96 -7.73 1.03 7.32
C GLN A 96 -7.27 1.60 5.98
N GLU A 97 -6.10 2.22 5.92
CA GLU A 97 -5.47 2.72 4.71
C GLU A 97 -5.25 1.62 3.66
N MET A 98 -5.07 0.37 4.13
CA MET A 98 -4.87 -0.80 3.27
C MET A 98 -6.17 -1.55 2.93
N GLY A 99 -7.30 -1.13 3.51
CA GLY A 99 -8.62 -1.67 3.24
C GLY A 99 -8.85 -3.11 3.69
N SER A 100 -10.03 -3.61 3.35
CA SER A 100 -10.46 -5.01 3.51
C SER A 100 -10.36 -5.72 2.18
N SER A 101 -9.84 -6.94 2.17
CA SER A 101 -9.48 -7.67 0.95
C SER A 101 -10.13 -9.05 0.88
N PHE A 102 -10.40 -9.51 -0.33
CA PHE A 102 -10.63 -10.91 -0.65
C PHE A 102 -9.86 -11.27 -1.93
N ALA A 103 -9.66 -12.55 -2.17
CA ALA A 103 -8.91 -13.00 -3.34
C ALA A 103 -9.56 -14.19 -4.03
N ARG A 104 -9.22 -14.36 -5.30
CA ARG A 104 -9.58 -15.52 -6.11
C ARG A 104 -8.47 -15.84 -7.09
N TYR A 105 -8.46 -17.07 -7.56
CA TYR A 105 -7.58 -17.48 -8.66
C TYR A 105 -8.31 -17.39 -10.00
N GLU A 106 -7.66 -16.78 -10.98
CA GLU A 106 -8.09 -16.74 -12.38
C GLU A 106 -6.96 -17.34 -13.24
N GLY A 107 -7.06 -18.60 -13.55
CA GLY A 107 -5.98 -19.35 -14.21
C GLY A 107 -4.76 -19.45 -13.30
N ASP A 108 -3.65 -18.91 -13.76
CA ASP A 108 -2.36 -18.85 -13.05
C ASP A 108 -2.16 -17.54 -12.25
N ARG A 109 -3.18 -16.67 -12.22
CA ARG A 109 -3.14 -15.40 -11.52
C ARG A 109 -3.89 -15.44 -10.20
N LEU A 110 -3.30 -14.85 -9.18
CA LEU A 110 -3.99 -14.47 -7.95
C LEU A 110 -4.51 -13.04 -8.12
N ILE A 111 -5.84 -12.88 -8.03
CA ILE A 111 -6.50 -11.58 -8.08
C ILE A 111 -6.92 -11.23 -6.67
N ILE A 112 -6.44 -10.11 -6.15
CA ILE A 112 -6.82 -9.56 -4.85
C ILE A 112 -7.62 -8.29 -5.10
N GLU A 113 -8.83 -8.23 -4.56
CA GLU A 113 -9.64 -7.02 -4.57
C GLU A 113 -9.70 -6.45 -3.15
N SER A 114 -9.54 -5.12 -3.02
CA SER A 114 -9.66 -4.44 -1.73
C SER A 114 -10.59 -3.24 -1.83
N ARG A 115 -11.32 -3.04 -0.74
CA ARG A 115 -12.30 -1.95 -0.58
C ARG A 115 -12.24 -1.40 0.85
N ASN A 116 -13.09 -0.43 1.17
CA ASN A 116 -13.18 0.17 2.50
C ASN A 116 -11.85 0.79 2.95
N HIS A 117 -11.17 1.47 2.06
CA HIS A 117 -9.96 2.22 2.38
C HIS A 117 -10.29 3.47 3.19
N ALA A 118 -9.42 3.85 4.12
CA ALA A 118 -9.45 5.20 4.66
C ALA A 118 -9.04 6.20 3.58
N PRO A 119 -9.61 7.41 3.56
CA PRO A 119 -9.07 8.51 2.78
C PRO A 119 -7.60 8.78 3.14
N GLY A 120 -6.79 9.08 2.14
CA GLY A 120 -5.36 9.30 2.33
C GLY A 120 -4.61 9.36 1.01
N TYR A 121 -3.37 8.86 1.01
CA TYR A 121 -2.48 8.99 -0.15
C TYR A 121 -1.80 7.65 -0.48
N ILE A 122 -1.86 7.24 -1.75
CA ILE A 122 -1.23 5.98 -2.21
C ILE A 122 0.25 6.16 -2.54
N ARG A 123 0.67 7.37 -2.90
CA ARG A 123 2.05 7.74 -3.19
C ARG A 123 2.41 8.99 -2.41
N THR A 124 2.90 8.82 -1.20
CA THR A 124 3.20 9.90 -0.28
C THR A 124 4.20 10.92 -0.81
N SER A 125 5.19 10.49 -1.62
CA SER A 125 6.13 11.44 -2.24
C SER A 125 5.50 12.39 -3.28
N ARG A 126 4.24 12.17 -3.68
CA ARG A 126 3.54 12.92 -4.73
C ARG A 126 2.11 13.33 -4.36
N GLY A 127 1.65 13.00 -3.16
CA GLY A 127 0.30 13.29 -2.72
C GLY A 127 -0.81 12.69 -3.60
N VAL A 128 -0.57 11.51 -4.21
CA VAL A 128 -1.59 10.85 -5.04
C VAL A 128 -2.72 10.36 -4.14
N PRO A 129 -3.97 10.87 -4.29
CA PRO A 129 -5.03 10.64 -3.32
C PRO A 129 -5.59 9.22 -3.36
N GLN A 130 -6.17 8.79 -2.22
CA GLN A 130 -7.02 7.62 -2.07
C GLN A 130 -8.27 8.04 -1.32
N GLY A 131 -9.44 7.54 -1.72
CA GLY A 131 -10.74 7.85 -1.10
C GLY A 131 -11.39 6.61 -0.49
N GLU A 132 -12.48 6.83 0.24
CA GLU A 132 -13.29 5.75 0.79
C GLU A 132 -14.03 4.93 -0.28
N ASN A 133 -14.22 5.52 -1.48
CA ASN A 133 -14.82 4.85 -2.63
C ASN A 133 -13.78 4.09 -3.47
N THR A 134 -12.50 4.21 -3.15
CA THR A 134 -11.44 3.56 -3.91
C THR A 134 -11.57 2.04 -3.81
N VAL A 135 -11.59 1.39 -4.96
CA VAL A 135 -11.45 -0.05 -5.11
C VAL A 135 -10.08 -0.33 -5.70
N THR A 136 -9.37 -1.29 -5.16
CA THR A 136 -8.08 -1.71 -5.73
C THR A 136 -8.14 -3.15 -6.22
N LEU A 137 -7.45 -3.40 -7.35
CA LEU A 137 -7.22 -4.72 -7.90
C LEU A 137 -5.72 -4.97 -7.99
N GLU A 138 -5.27 -6.06 -7.40
CA GLU A 138 -3.90 -6.54 -7.53
C GLU A 138 -3.92 -7.85 -8.30
N GLU A 139 -3.28 -7.88 -9.46
CA GLU A 139 -3.08 -9.09 -10.25
C GLU A 139 -1.65 -9.57 -10.04
N LEU A 140 -1.48 -10.78 -9.51
CA LEU A 140 -0.19 -11.38 -9.19
C LEU A 140 0.02 -12.66 -9.98
N TRP A 141 1.17 -12.80 -10.64
CA TRP A 141 1.56 -14.04 -11.32
C TRP A 141 3.09 -14.21 -11.33
N ILE A 142 3.54 -15.40 -11.66
CA ILE A 142 4.96 -15.68 -11.87
C ILE A 142 5.26 -15.67 -13.37
N GLU A 143 6.24 -14.86 -13.78
CA GLU A 143 6.74 -14.77 -15.13
C GLU A 143 8.27 -14.80 -15.10
N ASP A 144 8.87 -15.72 -15.85
CA ASP A 144 10.34 -15.91 -15.91
C ASP A 144 11.02 -16.07 -14.53
N GLY A 145 10.29 -16.65 -13.56
CA GLY A 145 10.77 -16.87 -12.20
C GLY A 145 10.66 -15.66 -11.27
N GLU A 146 10.12 -14.55 -11.74
CA GLU A 146 9.84 -13.34 -10.98
C GLU A 146 8.36 -13.20 -10.67
N LEU A 147 8.04 -12.65 -9.50
CA LEU A 147 6.68 -12.23 -9.18
C LEU A 147 6.39 -10.91 -9.90
N ARG A 148 5.34 -10.91 -10.71
CA ARG A 148 4.77 -9.70 -11.34
C ARG A 148 3.52 -9.29 -10.60
N ILE A 149 3.34 -7.99 -10.43
CA ILE A 149 2.14 -7.42 -9.83
C ILE A 149 1.70 -6.23 -10.69
N VAL A 150 0.44 -6.26 -11.10
CA VAL A 150 -0.26 -5.07 -11.63
C VAL A 150 -1.26 -4.63 -10.56
N HIS A 151 -1.12 -3.42 -10.09
CA HIS A 151 -1.97 -2.84 -9.07
C HIS A 151 -2.76 -1.66 -9.65
N THR A 152 -4.08 -1.81 -9.70
CA THR A 152 -5.00 -0.84 -10.29
C THR A 152 -5.85 -0.19 -9.19
N TYR A 153 -5.89 1.13 -9.18
CA TYR A 153 -6.76 1.95 -8.35
C TYR A 153 -7.93 2.49 -9.20
N ILE A 154 -9.13 2.26 -8.74
CA ILE A 154 -10.38 2.63 -9.39
C ILE A 154 -11.17 3.51 -8.43
N ASP A 155 -11.37 4.77 -8.79
CA ASP A 155 -12.19 5.74 -8.06
C ASP A 155 -12.54 6.88 -9.03
N ASP A 156 -13.74 6.88 -9.57
CA ASP A 156 -14.20 7.85 -10.56
C ASP A 156 -14.40 9.27 -9.99
N THR A 157 -14.35 9.40 -8.68
CA THR A 157 -14.34 10.72 -8.02
C THR A 157 -12.95 11.35 -8.00
N LEU A 158 -11.89 10.55 -8.04
CA LEU A 158 -10.50 10.97 -7.93
C LEU A 158 -9.71 10.85 -9.24
N TYR A 159 -10.04 9.86 -10.08
CA TYR A 159 -9.33 9.51 -11.30
C TYR A 159 -10.24 9.52 -12.51
N GLU A 160 -9.84 10.18 -13.61
CA GLU A 160 -10.57 10.14 -14.89
C GLU A 160 -10.41 8.77 -15.58
N VAL A 161 -9.29 8.09 -15.32
CA VAL A 161 -9.02 6.72 -15.77
C VAL A 161 -8.37 5.95 -14.61
N PRO A 162 -8.54 4.62 -14.51
CA PRO A 162 -7.91 3.84 -13.44
C PRO A 162 -6.40 4.07 -13.39
N PHE A 163 -5.87 4.34 -12.20
CA PHE A 163 -4.45 4.53 -11.98
C PHE A 163 -3.75 3.19 -11.80
N VAL A 164 -2.74 2.90 -12.60
CA VAL A 164 -2.10 1.59 -12.67
C VAL A 164 -0.61 1.67 -12.35
N LEU A 165 -0.15 0.75 -11.52
CA LEU A 165 1.22 0.60 -11.07
C LEU A 165 1.69 -0.84 -11.31
N ASP A 166 2.88 -1.01 -11.86
CA ASP A 166 3.47 -2.30 -12.16
C ASP A 166 4.69 -2.53 -11.26
N TYR A 167 4.81 -3.74 -10.68
CA TYR A 167 5.93 -4.13 -9.84
C TYR A 167 6.49 -5.48 -10.26
N SER A 168 7.78 -5.68 -9.98
CA SER A 168 8.48 -6.94 -10.22
C SER A 168 9.39 -7.26 -9.05
N PHE A 169 9.35 -8.52 -8.59
CA PHE A 169 10.12 -9.00 -7.47
C PHE A 169 10.90 -10.25 -7.82
N ALA A 170 12.21 -10.22 -7.57
CA ALA A 170 13.03 -11.42 -7.64
C ALA A 170 12.75 -12.32 -6.43
N ARG A 171 12.72 -13.63 -6.68
CA ARG A 171 12.78 -14.61 -5.60
C ARG A 171 14.12 -14.53 -4.89
N ILE A 172 14.07 -14.54 -3.57
CA ILE A 172 15.28 -14.69 -2.74
C ILE A 172 15.30 -16.10 -2.14
N GLU A 173 16.51 -16.60 -1.87
CA GLU A 173 16.68 -17.83 -1.12
C GLU A 173 16.22 -17.65 0.33
N GLU A 174 15.97 -18.77 1.03
CA GLU A 174 15.40 -18.80 2.36
C GLU A 174 16.09 -17.86 3.35
N GLY A 175 15.29 -17.24 4.18
CA GLY A 175 15.73 -16.36 5.26
C GLY A 175 14.52 -15.92 6.09
N GLU A 176 14.75 -15.66 7.35
CA GLU A 176 13.72 -15.10 8.23
C GLU A 176 13.33 -13.69 7.76
N LEU A 177 12.07 -13.32 8.00
CA LEU A 177 11.59 -11.96 7.81
C LEU A 177 12.12 -11.12 8.99
N PRO A 178 13.05 -10.18 8.77
CA PRO A 178 13.56 -9.35 9.86
C PRO A 178 12.47 -8.43 10.39
N LEU A 179 12.64 -7.95 11.61
CA LEU A 179 11.76 -6.93 12.18
C LEU A 179 12.13 -5.57 11.60
N TYR A 180 11.12 -4.79 11.28
CA TYR A 180 11.27 -3.41 10.80
C TYR A 180 11.42 -2.41 11.95
N GLU A 181 10.70 -2.67 13.06
CA GLU A 181 10.74 -1.89 14.30
C GLU A 181 10.55 -0.38 14.05
N CYS A 182 9.50 -0.03 13.30
CA CYS A 182 9.19 1.37 13.02
C CYS A 182 9.04 2.18 14.31
N THR A 183 9.64 3.36 14.30
CA THR A 183 9.47 4.39 15.33
C THR A 183 8.93 5.66 14.68
N ASP A 184 8.13 6.42 15.42
CA ASP A 184 7.63 7.71 14.95
C ASP A 184 8.81 8.61 14.55
N ALA A 185 8.62 9.36 13.48
CA ALA A 185 9.64 10.25 13.00
C ALA A 185 9.83 11.44 13.98
N ASP A 186 11.07 11.66 14.37
CA ASP A 186 11.47 12.86 15.10
C ASP A 186 12.17 13.80 14.11
N TYR A 187 11.49 14.88 13.77
CA TYR A 187 11.99 15.88 12.82
C TYR A 187 12.50 17.16 13.51
N ASP A 188 12.53 17.25 14.83
CA ASP A 188 12.95 18.46 15.56
C ASP A 188 14.32 18.93 15.07
N TRP A 189 15.27 18.00 14.93
CA TRP A 189 16.59 18.29 14.40
C TRP A 189 16.56 18.85 12.96
N PHE A 190 15.62 18.42 12.12
CA PHE A 190 15.48 18.88 10.74
C PHE A 190 14.89 20.29 10.70
N TYR A 191 13.88 20.57 11.53
CA TYR A 191 13.28 21.89 11.66
C TYR A 191 14.30 22.88 12.21
N GLU A 192 15.05 22.53 13.25
CA GLU A 192 16.14 23.35 13.80
C GLU A 192 17.21 23.66 12.75
N LEU A 193 17.67 22.64 12.00
CA LEU A 193 18.71 22.81 10.97
C LEU A 193 18.28 23.73 9.84
N ASN A 194 17.01 23.74 9.48
CA ASN A 194 16.47 24.53 8.37
C ASN A 194 15.79 25.83 8.84
N ASN A 195 15.82 26.15 10.13
CA ASN A 195 15.15 27.31 10.74
C ASN A 195 13.64 27.38 10.40
N ILE A 196 13.00 26.22 10.32
CA ILE A 196 11.54 26.11 10.12
C ILE A 196 10.92 26.29 11.50
N GLU A 197 10.20 27.40 11.73
CA GLU A 197 9.43 27.59 12.96
C GLU A 197 8.22 26.65 12.95
N GLU A 198 8.02 25.87 14.04
CA GLU A 198 6.79 25.13 14.23
C GLU A 198 5.61 26.10 14.27
N GLU A 199 4.74 26.05 13.27
CA GLU A 199 3.39 26.62 13.42
C GLU A 199 2.62 25.73 14.40
N VAL A 200 2.72 26.07 15.69
CA VAL A 200 1.91 25.45 16.75
C VAL A 200 0.45 25.77 16.45
N SER A 201 -0.25 24.84 15.83
CA SER A 201 -1.71 24.91 15.70
C SER A 201 -2.33 24.82 17.09
N GLN A 202 -2.83 25.96 17.56
CA GLN A 202 -3.63 26.08 18.77
C GLN A 202 -5.05 25.53 18.53
#